data_5b098b426ee198b38142d7ada8826b23
#
_entry.id   5b098b426ee198b38142d7ada8826b23
#
_cell.length_a   1.000
_cell.length_b   1.000
_cell.length_c   1.000
_cell.angle_alpha   90.00
_cell.angle_beta   90.00
_cell.angle_gamma   90.00
#
_symmetry.space_group_name_H-M   'P 1'
#
loop_
_entity.id
_entity.type
_entity.pdbx_description
1 polymer ?
#
loop_
_entity_poly.entity_id
_entity_poly.type
_entity_poly.pdbx_seq_one_letter_code
_entity_poly.pdbx_strand_id
1 'polypeptide(L)'
;MKSHHALHLHVPEPSARPGRETNFAYLHLAAAGAARRPPLQVKPVDTSDLAFSLVRVLDDDGQAVGPWAPKLAPPLLRKGLRAMMKTRVFDARMLLAQRQKKLSFYMQSLGEEAIGAAHALALAEGDMCFPTYRQQSLLMAREVPLVGLMCQLMSNSH
;
A
#
# COMPACT_ATOMS: atom_id res chain seq x y z
N MET A 1 -23.41 -14.74 -35.71
CA MET A 1 -23.38 -15.31 -34.36
C MET A 1 -22.07 -14.91 -33.68
N LYS A 2 -22.11 -14.05 -32.66
CA LYS A 2 -20.92 -13.72 -31.88
C LYS A 2 -20.68 -14.84 -30.87
N SER A 3 -19.58 -15.56 -30.99
CA SER A 3 -19.20 -16.56 -30.01
C SER A 3 -18.90 -15.87 -28.67
N HIS A 4 -19.74 -16.09 -27.69
CA HIS A 4 -19.41 -15.71 -26.31
C HIS A 4 -18.29 -16.64 -25.84
N HIS A 5 -17.06 -16.17 -25.83
CA HIS A 5 -16.00 -16.85 -25.09
C HIS A 5 -16.37 -16.82 -23.60
N ALA A 6 -16.61 -17.97 -23.02
CA ALA A 6 -16.79 -18.09 -21.58
C ALA A 6 -15.53 -17.55 -20.89
N LEU A 7 -15.74 -16.63 -19.93
CA LEU A 7 -14.65 -16.18 -19.07
C LEU A 7 -14.16 -17.36 -18.25
N HIS A 8 -13.00 -17.90 -18.60
CA HIS A 8 -12.32 -18.89 -17.77
C HIS A 8 -11.66 -18.14 -16.60
N LEU A 9 -12.28 -18.23 -15.44
CA LEU A 9 -11.68 -17.75 -14.20
C LEU A 9 -10.56 -18.76 -13.86
N HIS A 10 -9.32 -18.36 -14.09
CA HIS A 10 -8.17 -19.11 -13.62
C HIS A 10 -7.93 -18.71 -12.15
N VAL A 11 -8.33 -19.57 -11.23
CA VAL A 11 -7.95 -19.44 -9.82
C VAL A 11 -6.61 -20.13 -9.67
N PRO A 12 -5.50 -19.35 -9.49
CA PRO A 12 -4.20 -19.99 -9.33
C PRO A 12 -4.19 -20.81 -8.03
N GLU A 13 -3.60 -22.01 -8.09
CA GLU A 13 -3.32 -22.79 -6.88
C GLU A 13 -2.49 -21.92 -5.91
N PRO A 14 -2.80 -21.93 -4.61
CA PRO A 14 -2.00 -21.19 -3.64
C PRO A 14 -0.55 -21.66 -3.71
N SER A 15 0.36 -20.71 -3.85
CA SER A 15 1.81 -20.95 -3.98
C SER A 15 2.42 -21.61 -2.73
N ALA A 16 1.72 -21.55 -1.62
CA ALA A 16 2.10 -22.24 -0.39
C ALA A 16 0.86 -22.84 0.29
N ARG A 17 0.93 -24.12 0.59
CA ARG A 17 0.02 -24.81 1.52
C ARG A 17 0.76 -25.03 2.85
N PRO A 18 0.07 -25.13 4.00
CA PRO A 18 0.74 -25.48 5.26
C PRO A 18 1.63 -26.70 5.11
N GLY A 19 2.91 -26.60 5.48
CA GLY A 19 3.90 -27.68 5.39
C GLY A 19 4.59 -27.85 4.04
N ARG A 20 4.36 -26.96 3.06
CA ARG A 20 5.10 -26.92 1.78
C ARG A 20 5.90 -25.64 1.66
N GLU A 21 7.08 -25.75 1.05
CA GLU A 21 7.88 -24.57 0.69
C GLU A 21 7.16 -23.79 -0.42
N THR A 22 7.21 -22.45 -0.28
CA THR A 22 6.65 -21.55 -1.29
C THR A 22 7.56 -21.51 -2.52
N ASN A 23 7.00 -21.73 -3.69
CA ASN A 23 7.72 -21.63 -4.95
C ASN A 23 7.19 -20.46 -5.77
N PHE A 24 8.03 -19.44 -5.97
CA PHE A 24 7.72 -18.26 -6.78
C PHE A 24 8.43 -18.26 -8.14
N ALA A 25 9.04 -19.38 -8.57
CA ALA A 25 9.77 -19.46 -9.83
C ALA A 25 8.92 -19.17 -11.09
N TYR A 26 7.60 -19.23 -10.96
CA TYR A 26 6.66 -18.89 -12.03
C TYR A 26 6.40 -17.38 -12.16
N LEU A 27 6.82 -16.58 -11.19
CA LEU A 27 6.62 -15.13 -11.24
C LEU A 27 7.71 -14.49 -12.10
N HIS A 28 7.29 -13.93 -13.22
CA HIS A 28 8.14 -13.09 -14.06
C HIS A 28 7.91 -11.63 -13.67
N LEU A 29 8.85 -11.06 -12.92
CA LEU A 29 8.80 -9.63 -12.62
C LEU A 29 9.15 -8.82 -13.87
N ALA A 30 8.33 -7.82 -14.19
CA ALA A 30 8.68 -6.88 -15.24
C ALA A 30 9.99 -6.14 -14.89
N ALA A 31 10.80 -5.85 -15.91
CA ALA A 31 11.97 -5.01 -15.73
C ALA A 31 11.58 -3.66 -15.12
N ALA A 32 12.44 -3.11 -14.27
CA ALA A 32 12.21 -1.79 -13.69
C ALA A 32 12.06 -0.74 -14.81
N GLY A 33 11.07 0.14 -14.69
CA GLY A 33 10.78 1.17 -15.68
C GLY A 33 10.06 0.71 -16.95
N ALA A 34 9.77 -0.58 -17.13
CA ALA A 34 9.15 -1.11 -18.34
C ALA A 34 7.66 -0.74 -18.49
N ALA A 35 6.93 -0.56 -17.39
CA ALA A 35 5.52 -0.22 -17.45
C ALA A 35 5.31 1.18 -18.02
N ARG A 36 4.52 1.29 -19.09
CA ARG A 36 4.17 2.59 -19.70
C ARG A 36 3.34 3.42 -18.72
N ARG A 37 3.48 4.74 -18.78
CA ARG A 37 2.63 5.69 -18.04
C ARG A 37 1.66 6.34 -19.05
N PRO A 38 0.35 6.06 -18.98
CA PRO A 38 -0.63 6.68 -19.85
C PRO A 38 -0.81 8.17 -19.53
N PRO A 39 -1.30 8.99 -20.46
CA PRO A 39 -1.70 10.36 -20.21
C PRO A 39 -2.93 10.39 -19.26
N LEU A 40 -3.12 11.52 -18.56
CA LEU A 40 -4.22 11.66 -17.58
C LEU A 40 -5.63 11.52 -18.20
N GLN A 41 -5.79 11.91 -19.48
CA GLN A 41 -7.06 11.88 -20.21
C GLN A 41 -7.26 10.59 -21.03
N VAL A 42 -6.51 9.54 -20.72
CA VAL A 42 -6.67 8.25 -21.41
C VAL A 42 -8.03 7.61 -21.10
N LYS A 43 -8.62 6.96 -22.09
CA LYS A 43 -9.84 6.19 -21.88
C LYS A 43 -9.53 4.93 -21.05
N PRO A 44 -10.40 4.51 -20.11
CA PRO A 44 -10.15 3.32 -19.28
C PRO A 44 -9.86 2.05 -20.09
N VAL A 45 -10.50 1.86 -21.26
CA VAL A 45 -10.27 0.70 -22.12
C VAL A 45 -8.82 0.63 -22.64
N ASP A 46 -8.18 1.77 -22.82
CA ASP A 46 -6.81 1.87 -23.34
C ASP A 46 -5.74 1.64 -22.27
N THR A 47 -6.16 1.33 -21.03
CA THR A 47 -5.28 1.03 -19.89
C THR A 47 -5.40 -0.40 -19.38
N SER A 48 -6.14 -1.25 -20.11
CA SER A 48 -6.40 -2.64 -19.71
C SER A 48 -5.12 -3.48 -19.55
N ASP A 49 -4.07 -3.16 -20.33
CA ASP A 49 -2.75 -3.81 -20.24
C ASP A 49 -2.06 -3.56 -18.89
N LEU A 50 -2.34 -2.42 -18.24
CA LEU A 50 -1.75 -2.09 -16.94
C LEU A 50 -2.28 -2.98 -15.81
N ALA A 51 -3.46 -3.58 -15.97
CA ALA A 51 -4.00 -4.55 -15.01
C ALA A 51 -3.12 -5.80 -14.86
N PHE A 52 -2.32 -6.11 -15.89
CA PHE A 52 -1.40 -7.25 -15.92
C PHE A 52 0.07 -6.83 -15.80
N SER A 53 0.32 -5.56 -15.50
CA SER A 53 1.66 -4.99 -15.40
C SER A 53 2.01 -4.71 -13.95
N LEU A 54 3.26 -5.00 -13.57
CA LEU A 54 3.81 -4.54 -12.31
C LEU A 54 4.57 -3.23 -12.55
N VAL A 55 4.13 -2.14 -11.91
CA VAL A 55 4.86 -0.87 -11.92
C VAL A 55 6.03 -0.98 -10.96
N ARG A 56 7.21 -1.26 -11.49
CA ARG A 56 8.46 -1.31 -10.72
C ARG A 56 9.28 -0.07 -11.05
N VAL A 57 9.49 0.78 -10.06
CA VAL A 57 10.17 2.07 -10.19
C VAL A 57 11.66 1.97 -9.85
N LEU A 58 12.02 1.15 -8.88
CA LEU A 58 13.42 0.94 -8.50
C LEU A 58 14.01 -0.28 -9.20
N ASP A 59 15.20 -0.10 -9.80
CA ASP A 59 16.00 -1.22 -10.30
C ASP A 59 16.73 -1.96 -9.15
N ASP A 60 17.58 -2.91 -9.49
CA ASP A 60 18.30 -3.74 -8.51
C ASP A 60 19.42 -2.96 -7.80
N ASP A 61 19.86 -1.84 -8.39
CA ASP A 61 20.83 -0.91 -7.82
C ASP A 61 20.16 0.19 -6.97
N GLY A 62 18.84 0.16 -6.83
CA GLY A 62 18.06 1.15 -6.08
C GLY A 62 17.88 2.49 -6.80
N GLN A 63 18.14 2.54 -8.11
CA GLN A 63 17.94 3.73 -8.92
C GLN A 63 16.50 3.82 -9.40
N ALA A 64 15.93 5.04 -9.38
CA ALA A 64 14.59 5.29 -9.87
C ALA A 64 14.61 5.40 -11.39
N VAL A 65 13.89 4.51 -12.09
CA VAL A 65 13.88 4.40 -13.55
C VAL A 65 12.47 4.38 -14.13
N GLY A 66 12.37 4.74 -15.40
CA GLY A 66 11.14 4.66 -16.17
C GLY A 66 10.16 5.82 -15.95
N PRO A 67 9.02 5.79 -16.68
CA PRO A 67 8.10 6.93 -16.75
C PRO A 67 7.28 7.14 -15.45
N TRP A 68 7.26 6.17 -14.55
CA TRP A 68 6.60 6.26 -13.26
C TRP A 68 7.52 6.75 -12.14
N ALA A 69 8.82 6.93 -12.40
CA ALA A 69 9.77 7.41 -11.41
C ALA A 69 9.41 8.84 -10.97
N PRO A 70 9.03 9.07 -9.71
CA PRO A 70 8.67 10.40 -9.25
C PRO A 70 9.93 11.23 -8.99
N LYS A 71 9.91 12.50 -9.41
CA LYS A 71 10.95 13.47 -9.06
C LYS A 71 10.61 14.11 -7.70
N LEU A 72 10.86 13.40 -6.62
CA LEU A 72 10.56 13.86 -5.27
C LEU A 72 11.81 14.41 -4.58
N ALA A 73 11.63 15.52 -3.87
CA ALA A 73 12.70 16.11 -3.06
C ALA A 73 13.04 15.18 -1.86
N PRO A 74 14.32 15.03 -1.50
CA PRO A 74 14.74 14.19 -0.39
C PRO A 74 14.04 14.46 0.96
N PRO A 75 13.70 15.72 1.33
CA PRO A 75 12.92 15.96 2.54
C PRO A 75 11.55 15.30 2.54
N LEU A 76 10.87 15.29 1.39
CA LEU A 76 9.56 14.64 1.24
C LEU A 76 9.66 13.13 1.38
N LEU A 77 10.67 12.52 0.76
CA LEU A 77 10.94 11.08 0.91
C LEU A 77 11.22 10.71 2.38
N ARG A 78 12.03 11.52 3.08
CA ARG A 78 12.28 11.33 4.52
C ARG A 78 11.01 11.48 5.36
N LYS A 79 10.12 12.43 5.01
CA LYS A 79 8.81 12.57 5.69
C LYS A 79 7.97 11.30 5.52
N GLY A 80 7.86 10.79 4.31
CA GLY A 80 7.15 9.53 4.02
C GLY A 80 7.74 8.35 4.78
N LEU A 81 9.07 8.16 4.72
CA LEU A 81 9.74 7.07 5.43
C LEU A 81 9.51 7.17 6.96
N ARG A 82 9.59 8.37 7.53
CA ARG A 82 9.29 8.58 8.95
C ARG A 82 7.87 8.16 9.31
N ALA A 83 6.88 8.48 8.47
CA ALA A 83 5.49 8.07 8.68
C ALA A 83 5.37 6.54 8.65
N MET A 84 6.00 5.87 7.69
CA MET A 84 6.04 4.41 7.60
C MET A 84 6.66 3.78 8.84
N MET A 85 7.79 4.30 9.31
CA MET A 85 8.46 3.80 10.52
C MET A 85 7.60 4.00 11.78
N LYS A 86 6.97 5.19 11.93
CA LYS A 86 6.02 5.45 13.02
C LYS A 86 4.85 4.47 13.00
N THR A 87 4.27 4.22 11.81
CA THR A 87 3.19 3.25 11.63
C THR A 87 3.61 1.85 12.08
N ARG A 88 4.80 1.40 11.66
CA ARG A 88 5.33 0.08 12.02
C ARG A 88 5.48 -0.09 13.54
N VAL A 89 6.01 0.93 14.22
CA VAL A 89 6.18 0.91 15.68
C VAL A 89 4.82 0.95 16.38
N PHE A 90 3.90 1.79 15.91
CA PHE A 90 2.54 1.89 16.45
C PHE A 90 1.80 0.57 16.29
N ASP A 91 1.82 -0.04 15.10
CA ASP A 91 1.21 -1.32 14.79
C ASP A 91 1.67 -2.42 15.76
N ALA A 92 2.98 -2.52 15.98
CA ALA A 92 3.54 -3.51 16.89
C ALA A 92 3.02 -3.32 18.32
N ARG A 93 2.90 -2.06 18.78
CA ARG A 93 2.39 -1.73 20.13
C ARG A 93 0.89 -2.01 20.26
N MET A 94 0.10 -1.65 19.25
CA MET A 94 -1.35 -1.87 19.27
C MET A 94 -1.70 -3.36 19.17
N LEU A 95 -0.97 -4.13 18.37
CA LEU A 95 -1.13 -5.58 18.33
C LEU A 95 -0.81 -6.24 19.68
N LEU A 96 0.25 -5.78 20.36
CA LEU A 96 0.57 -6.24 21.71
C LEU A 96 -0.55 -5.88 22.70
N ALA A 97 -1.08 -4.65 22.64
CA ALA A 97 -2.19 -4.21 23.49
C ALA A 97 -3.45 -5.05 23.24
N GLN A 98 -3.73 -5.41 21.99
CA GLN A 98 -4.84 -6.30 21.66
C GLN A 98 -4.63 -7.70 22.28
N ARG A 99 -3.45 -8.29 22.15
CA ARG A 99 -3.12 -9.58 22.78
C ARG A 99 -3.23 -9.54 24.31
N GLN A 100 -3.00 -8.37 24.91
CA GLN A 100 -3.21 -8.11 26.33
C GLN A 100 -4.67 -7.80 26.69
N LYS A 101 -5.61 -7.89 25.73
CA LYS A 101 -7.04 -7.59 25.91
C LYS A 101 -7.33 -6.13 26.28
N LYS A 102 -6.41 -5.21 26.00
CA LYS A 102 -6.60 -3.75 26.17
C LYS A 102 -7.35 -3.10 25.01
N LEU A 103 -7.36 -3.77 23.86
CA LEU A 103 -8.12 -3.42 22.66
C LEU A 103 -8.97 -4.61 22.26
N SER A 104 -10.17 -4.34 21.76
CA SER A 104 -11.06 -5.38 21.22
C SER A 104 -10.60 -5.90 19.87
N PHE A 105 -10.16 -4.98 19.00
CA PHE A 105 -9.76 -5.28 17.62
C PHE A 105 -8.62 -4.38 17.17
N TYR A 106 -7.63 -4.96 16.49
CA TYR A 106 -6.59 -4.23 15.78
C TYR A 106 -6.08 -5.05 14.58
N MET A 107 -5.86 -4.39 13.46
CA MET A 107 -5.15 -4.95 12.32
C MET A 107 -4.00 -4.05 11.92
N GLN A 108 -2.85 -4.66 11.71
CA GLN A 108 -1.64 -3.97 11.28
C GLN A 108 -1.71 -3.59 9.80
N SER A 109 -1.02 -2.52 9.44
CA SER A 109 -0.86 -2.02 8.07
C SER A 109 0.35 -2.64 7.35
N LEU A 110 0.81 -3.83 7.78
CA LEU A 110 2.01 -4.47 7.24
C LEU A 110 1.96 -4.59 5.71
N GLY A 111 2.94 -3.97 5.03
CA GLY A 111 3.01 -3.91 3.57
C GLY A 111 2.21 -2.77 2.93
N GLU A 112 1.34 -2.09 3.68
CA GLU A 112 0.50 -0.99 3.19
C GLU A 112 1.00 0.40 3.64
N GLU A 113 2.07 0.47 4.44
CA GLU A 113 2.56 1.72 5.04
C GLU A 113 2.90 2.79 3.99
N ALA A 114 3.51 2.37 2.88
CA ALA A 114 3.89 3.28 1.80
C ALA A 114 2.67 3.86 1.07
N ILE A 115 1.60 3.07 0.90
CA ILE A 115 0.37 3.51 0.23
C ILE A 115 -0.28 4.65 1.01
N GLY A 116 -0.50 4.45 2.32
CA GLY A 116 -1.09 5.47 3.17
C GLY A 116 -0.23 6.73 3.29
N ALA A 117 1.10 6.58 3.42
CA ALA A 117 2.02 7.70 3.46
C ALA A 117 2.03 8.50 2.14
N ALA A 118 2.09 7.81 1.00
CA ALA A 118 2.05 8.46 -0.32
C ALA A 118 0.72 9.17 -0.57
N HIS A 119 -0.39 8.54 -0.18
CA HIS A 119 -1.72 9.15 -0.27
C HIS A 119 -1.78 10.47 0.53
N ALA A 120 -1.35 10.45 1.79
CA ALA A 120 -1.32 11.65 2.62
C ALA A 120 -0.44 12.77 2.05
N LEU A 121 0.69 12.42 1.44
CA LEU A 121 1.61 13.39 0.83
C LEU A 121 1.08 13.97 -0.50
N ALA A 122 0.15 13.29 -1.16
CA ALA A 122 -0.50 13.75 -2.39
C ALA A 122 -1.72 14.65 -2.14
N LEU A 123 -2.30 14.62 -0.93
CA LEU A 123 -3.47 15.41 -0.55
C LEU A 123 -3.09 16.84 -0.17
N ALA A 124 -3.97 17.79 -0.46
CA ALA A 124 -3.88 19.14 0.06
C ALA A 124 -4.28 19.18 1.55
N GLU A 125 -3.93 20.29 2.22
CA GLU A 125 -4.20 20.46 3.65
C GLU A 125 -5.70 20.39 4.00
N GLY A 126 -6.55 20.96 3.15
CA GLY A 126 -8.01 20.98 3.34
C GLY A 126 -8.75 19.72 2.87
N ASP A 127 -8.05 18.74 2.27
CA ASP A 127 -8.70 17.55 1.78
C ASP A 127 -9.18 16.67 2.94
N MET A 128 -10.43 16.23 2.82
CA MET A 128 -11.06 15.34 3.79
C MET A 128 -10.77 13.89 3.45
N CYS A 129 -10.43 13.08 4.45
CA CYS A 129 -10.13 11.66 4.30
C CYS A 129 -11.08 10.81 5.15
N PHE A 130 -11.52 9.69 4.58
CA PHE A 130 -12.32 8.68 5.27
C PHE A 130 -11.56 7.35 5.29
N PRO A 131 -10.51 7.24 6.12
CA PRO A 131 -9.67 6.05 6.15
C PRO A 131 -10.39 4.85 6.74
N THR A 132 -10.01 3.67 6.31
CA THR A 132 -10.42 2.41 6.95
C THR A 132 -9.54 2.10 8.16
N TYR A 133 -9.91 1.07 8.90
CA TYR A 133 -9.20 0.61 10.12
C TYR A 133 -7.73 0.20 9.87
N ARG A 134 -7.31 -0.02 8.62
CA ARG A 134 -5.94 -0.44 8.27
C ARG A 134 -5.07 0.71 7.74
N GLN A 135 -5.61 1.91 7.60
CA GLN A 135 -4.90 3.04 7.00
C GLN A 135 -4.25 3.97 8.03
N GLN A 136 -3.64 3.39 9.05
CA GLN A 136 -2.95 4.14 10.12
C GLN A 136 -1.80 5.00 9.55
N SER A 137 -1.11 4.53 8.51
CA SER A 137 -0.02 5.27 7.87
C SER A 137 -0.45 6.60 7.26
N LEU A 138 -1.68 6.70 6.73
CA LEU A 138 -2.26 7.96 6.27
C LEU A 138 -2.41 8.96 7.43
N LEU A 139 -2.93 8.51 8.56
CA LEU A 139 -3.11 9.35 9.74
C LEU A 139 -1.76 9.77 10.34
N MET A 140 -0.77 8.85 10.37
CA MET A 140 0.59 9.15 10.80
C MET A 140 1.28 10.18 9.92
N ALA A 141 1.09 10.09 8.60
CA ALA A 141 1.68 11.02 7.64
C ALA A 141 1.01 12.40 7.67
N ARG A 142 -0.27 12.47 8.05
CA ARG A 142 -0.99 13.72 8.34
C ARG A 142 -0.76 14.25 9.76
N GLU A 143 0.13 13.60 10.51
CA GLU A 143 0.55 14.05 11.86
C GLU A 143 -0.60 14.11 12.87
N VAL A 144 -1.62 13.25 12.70
CA VAL A 144 -2.69 13.12 13.70
C VAL A 144 -2.08 12.71 15.05
N PRO A 145 -2.47 13.37 16.15
CA PRO A 145 -1.92 13.06 17.46
C PRO A 145 -2.11 11.59 17.85
N LEU A 146 -1.01 10.92 18.24
CA LEU A 146 -1.05 9.50 18.61
C LEU A 146 -2.00 9.21 19.78
N VAL A 147 -2.10 10.14 20.72
CA VAL A 147 -3.01 10.02 21.86
C VAL A 147 -4.46 9.90 21.39
N GLY A 148 -4.88 10.75 20.44
CA GLY A 148 -6.23 10.67 19.86
C GLY A 148 -6.50 9.34 19.16
N LEU A 149 -5.52 8.81 18.40
CA LEU A 149 -5.64 7.50 17.77
C LEU A 149 -5.74 6.37 18.80
N MET A 150 -4.96 6.44 19.88
CA MET A 150 -5.03 5.45 20.96
C MET A 150 -6.36 5.53 21.71
N CYS A 151 -6.86 6.72 22.00
CA CYS A 151 -8.16 6.91 22.64
C CYS A 151 -9.30 6.32 21.79
N GLN A 152 -9.27 6.56 20.47
CA GLN A 152 -10.23 5.98 19.54
C GLN A 152 -10.20 4.44 19.59
N LEU A 153 -9.01 3.84 19.53
CA LEU A 153 -8.84 2.38 19.57
C LEU A 153 -9.27 1.76 20.90
N MET A 154 -9.07 2.48 21.99
CA MET A 154 -9.41 2.03 23.36
C MET A 154 -10.83 2.42 23.77
N SER A 155 -11.62 3.03 22.89
CA SER A 155 -12.96 3.54 23.17
C SER A 155 -12.97 4.46 24.42
N ASN A 156 -11.95 5.29 24.53
CA ASN A 156 -11.73 6.18 25.66
C ASN A 156 -11.94 7.65 25.24
N SER A 157 -12.45 8.46 26.14
CA SER A 157 -12.51 9.92 25.95
C SER A 157 -11.17 10.57 26.32
N HIS A 158 -10.85 11.65 25.65
CA HIS A 158 -9.65 12.44 25.90
C HIS A 158 -9.94 13.49 26.96
#